data_76bd3bce092346ee9bec2bfebb8be563
#
_entry.id   76bd3bce092346ee9bec2bfebb8be563
#
_cell.length_a   1.000
_cell.length_b   1.000
_cell.length_c   1.000
_cell.angle_alpha   90.00
_cell.angle_beta   90.00
_cell.angle_gamma   90.00
#
_symmetry.space_group_name_H-M   'P 1'
#
loop_
_entity.id
_entity.type
_entity.pdbx_description
1 polymer ?
#
loop_
_entity_poly.entity_id
_entity_poly.type
_entity_poly.pdbx_seq_one_letter_code
_entity_poly.pdbx_strand_id
1 'polypeptide(L)'
;LERLPAADSPMRLGRLPHFLSELQSAQRELFFVPTRSLQQGSPGNPYLPRASSGYTTEVAPPEVASMLMACREDLAHEWWDELKVLCTGEEHAALPDEQLLLGVATKAAARELLKELRLRPSQEGTCDWAAGFLREHAADFSARGSVDAFFVALENEPIRIRGRSLLDPLVLASEIKGRRVVLMEDMQGVLEATQGEQRVLKSDFLERCLKRI
;
A
#
# COMPACT_ATOMS: atom_id res chain seq x y z
N LEU A 1 12.66 -12.95 8.68
CA LEU A 1 11.94 -12.58 7.44
C LEU A 1 11.23 -13.76 6.75
N GLU A 2 11.15 -14.94 7.39
CA GLU A 2 10.59 -16.17 6.78
C GLU A 2 9.13 -16.47 7.14
N ARG A 3 8.43 -15.58 7.82
CA ARG A 3 6.99 -15.76 8.06
C ARG A 3 6.20 -14.75 7.25
N LEU A 4 6.08 -15.02 5.94
CA LEU A 4 4.96 -14.44 5.18
C LEU A 4 3.67 -14.87 5.88
N PRO A 5 2.80 -13.93 6.25
CA PRO A 5 1.58 -14.27 6.97
C PRO A 5 0.75 -15.24 6.13
N ALA A 6 0.30 -16.32 6.77
CA ALA A 6 -0.62 -17.27 6.16
C ALA A 6 -1.86 -16.57 5.59
N ALA A 7 -2.59 -17.26 4.72
CA ALA A 7 -3.77 -16.69 4.04
C ALA A 7 -4.80 -16.02 4.97
N ASP A 8 -4.85 -16.44 6.24
CA ASP A 8 -5.76 -15.94 7.28
C ASP A 8 -5.10 -14.97 8.28
N SER A 9 -3.89 -14.46 7.96
CA SER A 9 -3.18 -13.55 8.84
C SER A 9 -3.98 -12.26 9.09
N PRO A 10 -4.00 -11.75 10.36
CA PRO A 10 -4.60 -10.48 10.71
C PRO A 10 -3.98 -9.26 9.99
N MET A 11 -2.81 -9.44 9.36
CA MET A 11 -2.19 -8.40 8.52
C MET A 11 -2.85 -8.20 7.15
N ARG A 12 -3.82 -9.02 6.77
CA ARG A 12 -4.61 -8.76 5.56
C ARG A 12 -5.45 -7.50 5.74
N LEU A 13 -5.60 -6.76 4.65
CA LEU A 13 -6.50 -5.60 4.54
C LEU A 13 -7.87 -5.93 5.18
N GLY A 14 -8.30 -5.11 6.14
CA GLY A 14 -9.53 -5.30 6.90
C GLY A 14 -9.35 -5.96 8.29
N ARG A 15 -8.18 -6.50 8.63
CA ARG A 15 -7.89 -7.08 9.95
C ARG A 15 -6.81 -6.32 10.75
N LEU A 16 -6.44 -5.13 10.28
CA LEU A 16 -5.42 -4.32 10.95
C LEU A 16 -5.75 -3.98 12.41
N PRO A 17 -7.01 -3.63 12.79
CA PRO A 17 -7.36 -3.38 14.19
C PRO A 17 -7.13 -4.62 15.07
N HIS A 18 -7.46 -5.81 14.57
CA HIS A 18 -7.22 -7.06 15.29
C HIS A 18 -5.72 -7.33 15.48
N PHE A 19 -4.91 -7.15 14.43
CA PHE A 19 -3.45 -7.26 14.50
C PHE A 19 -2.84 -6.29 15.53
N LEU A 20 -3.25 -5.03 15.52
CA LEU A 20 -2.77 -4.03 16.49
C LEU A 20 -3.17 -4.41 17.92
N SER A 21 -4.38 -4.92 18.13
CA SER A 21 -4.84 -5.40 19.43
C SER A 21 -4.04 -6.61 19.92
N GLU A 22 -3.72 -7.55 19.05
CA GLU A 22 -2.86 -8.70 19.38
C GLU A 22 -1.43 -8.24 19.71
N LEU A 23 -0.87 -7.32 18.92
CA LEU A 23 0.47 -6.78 19.13
C LEU A 23 0.55 -6.02 20.48
N GLN A 24 -0.49 -5.27 20.85
CA GLN A 24 -0.59 -4.60 22.16
C GLN A 24 -0.64 -5.59 23.33
N SER A 25 -1.14 -6.80 23.10
CA SER A 25 -1.29 -7.83 24.14
C SER A 25 -0.08 -8.76 24.21
N ALA A 26 0.81 -8.71 23.24
CA ALA A 26 1.98 -9.57 23.15
C ALA A 26 3.02 -9.25 24.24
N GLN A 27 3.76 -10.27 24.64
CA GLN A 27 4.82 -10.14 25.64
C GLN A 27 6.08 -9.57 24.98
N ARG A 28 6.93 -8.96 25.83
CA ARG A 28 8.26 -8.52 25.39
C ARG A 28 9.12 -9.71 25.04
N GLU A 29 9.88 -9.57 23.96
CA GLU A 29 10.77 -10.61 23.46
C GLU A 29 12.19 -10.10 23.32
N LEU A 30 13.16 -10.94 23.67
CA LEU A 30 14.58 -10.66 23.53
C LEU A 30 15.09 -11.27 22.22
N PHE A 31 15.65 -10.44 21.38
CA PHE A 31 16.24 -10.87 20.10
C PHE A 31 17.74 -10.66 20.11
N PHE A 32 18.47 -11.68 19.68
CA PHE A 32 19.88 -11.56 19.42
C PHE A 32 20.08 -11.06 17.98
N VAL A 33 20.68 -9.88 17.86
CA VAL A 33 21.03 -9.27 16.56
C VAL A 33 22.52 -9.52 16.31
N PRO A 34 22.88 -10.43 15.38
CA PRO A 34 24.27 -10.65 15.02
C PRO A 34 24.81 -9.41 14.31
N THR A 35 25.85 -8.81 14.86
CA THR A 35 26.59 -7.75 14.16
C THR A 35 27.40 -8.39 13.04
N ARG A 36 27.12 -8.05 11.78
CA ARG A 36 28.03 -8.33 10.68
C ARG A 36 29.25 -7.45 10.88
N SER A 37 30.29 -7.98 11.52
CA SER A 37 31.58 -7.33 11.48
C SER A 37 32.03 -7.32 10.01
N LEU A 38 32.05 -6.14 9.39
CA LEU A 38 32.80 -5.87 8.18
C LEU A 38 34.27 -5.93 8.56
N GLN A 39 34.77 -7.08 8.93
CA GLN A 39 36.22 -7.32 9.03
C GLN A 39 36.74 -7.45 7.61
N GLN A 40 37.07 -6.31 7.04
CA GLN A 40 38.02 -6.20 5.96
C GLN A 40 39.37 -6.68 6.47
N GLY A 41 39.81 -7.86 6.03
CA GLY A 41 41.18 -8.18 5.83
C GLY A 41 42.07 -8.33 7.06
N SER A 42 41.86 -9.37 7.84
CA SER A 42 43.00 -10.10 8.42
C SER A 42 42.69 -11.59 8.30
N PRO A 43 43.59 -12.44 7.80
CA PRO A 43 43.37 -13.87 7.77
C PRO A 43 43.36 -14.36 9.23
N GLY A 44 42.14 -14.37 9.80
CA GLY A 44 41.90 -14.85 11.14
C GLY A 44 42.33 -16.29 11.25
N ASN A 45 43.00 -16.64 12.34
CA ASN A 45 43.40 -18.01 12.68
C ASN A 45 42.17 -18.94 12.50
N PRO A 46 42.19 -19.92 11.59
CA PRO A 46 41.07 -20.79 11.30
C PRO A 46 40.67 -21.69 12.46
N TYR A 47 41.49 -21.77 13.51
CA TYR A 47 41.27 -22.60 14.70
C TYR A 47 40.65 -21.85 15.87
N LEU A 48 40.40 -20.55 15.75
CA LEU A 48 39.69 -19.81 16.77
C LEU A 48 38.16 -19.85 16.44
N PRO A 49 37.32 -20.26 17.39
CA PRO A 49 35.88 -20.16 17.19
C PRO A 49 35.53 -18.69 16.95
N ARG A 50 34.89 -18.40 15.83
CA ARG A 50 34.36 -17.08 15.54
C ARG A 50 33.33 -16.77 16.59
N ALA A 51 33.67 -15.95 17.57
CA ALA A 51 32.69 -15.39 18.46
C ALA A 51 31.69 -14.59 17.62
N SER A 52 30.45 -15.01 17.58
CA SER A 52 29.39 -14.25 16.96
C SER A 52 29.21 -12.96 17.78
N SER A 53 29.88 -11.89 17.35
CA SER A 53 29.62 -10.58 17.94
C SER A 53 28.20 -10.17 17.59
N GLY A 54 27.43 -9.89 18.59
CA GLY A 54 26.05 -9.42 18.47
C GLY A 54 25.62 -8.75 19.75
N TYR A 55 24.48 -8.11 19.71
CA TYR A 55 23.86 -7.55 20.89
C TYR A 55 22.45 -8.10 21.05
N THR A 56 22.01 -8.22 22.29
CA THR A 56 20.63 -8.58 22.59
C THR A 56 19.82 -7.29 22.66
N THR A 57 18.75 -7.23 21.88
CA THR A 57 17.78 -6.12 21.94
C THR A 57 16.45 -6.64 22.44
N GLU A 58 15.81 -5.87 23.30
CA GLU A 58 14.46 -6.11 23.74
C GLU A 58 13.49 -5.44 22.75
N VAL A 59 12.51 -6.20 22.28
CA VAL A 59 11.41 -5.67 21.50
C VAL A 59 10.17 -5.68 22.38
N ALA A 60 9.58 -4.51 22.57
CA ALA A 60 8.33 -4.33 23.27
C ALA A 60 7.18 -4.19 22.27
N PRO A 61 6.44 -5.27 21.97
CA PRO A 61 5.37 -5.24 20.97
C PRO A 61 4.31 -4.16 21.21
N PRO A 62 3.92 -3.84 22.48
CA PRO A 62 3.00 -2.73 22.73
C PRO A 62 3.53 -1.35 22.31
N GLU A 63 4.85 -1.12 22.43
CA GLU A 63 5.47 0.12 21.96
C GLU A 63 5.46 0.19 20.43
N VAL A 64 5.76 -0.93 19.77
CA VAL A 64 5.66 -1.03 18.31
C VAL A 64 4.23 -0.79 17.83
N ALA A 65 3.23 -1.36 18.52
CA ALA A 65 1.83 -1.09 18.22
C ALA A 65 1.48 0.39 18.34
N SER A 66 1.94 1.05 19.41
CA SER A 66 1.71 2.48 19.63
C SER A 66 2.35 3.34 18.54
N MET A 67 3.58 3.01 18.12
CA MET A 67 4.25 3.69 17.00
C MET A 67 3.49 3.50 15.69
N LEU A 68 3.05 2.27 15.38
CA LEU A 68 2.27 1.98 14.18
C LEU A 68 0.94 2.72 14.18
N MET A 69 0.28 2.83 15.33
CA MET A 69 -0.95 3.58 15.48
C MET A 69 -0.72 5.09 15.25
N ALA A 70 0.35 5.67 15.78
CA ALA A 70 0.69 7.06 15.55
C ALA A 70 0.99 7.33 14.06
N CYS A 71 1.87 6.54 13.45
CA CYS A 71 2.15 6.68 12.02
C CYS A 71 0.90 6.54 11.14
N ARG A 72 -0.02 5.61 11.50
CA ARG A 72 -1.27 5.44 10.77
C ARG A 72 -2.18 6.68 10.89
N GLU A 73 -2.23 7.29 12.07
CA GLU A 73 -3.03 8.49 12.33
C GLU A 73 -2.47 9.68 11.54
N ASP A 74 -1.15 9.89 11.59
CA ASP A 74 -0.48 10.95 10.86
C ASP A 74 -0.69 10.82 9.36
N LEU A 75 -0.45 9.62 8.79
CA LEU A 75 -0.70 9.34 7.39
C LEU A 75 -2.17 9.50 6.97
N ALA A 76 -3.11 9.13 7.86
CA ALA A 76 -4.53 9.27 7.54
C ALA A 76 -4.95 10.75 7.47
N HIS A 77 -4.38 11.61 8.33
CA HIS A 77 -4.61 13.06 8.25
C HIS A 77 -4.02 13.67 7.00
N GLU A 78 -2.74 13.39 6.74
CA GLU A 78 -2.02 13.89 5.57
C GLU A 78 -2.72 13.50 4.26
N TRP A 79 -3.03 12.21 4.09
CA TRP A 79 -3.69 11.73 2.88
C TRP A 79 -5.15 12.19 2.76
N TRP A 80 -5.84 12.43 3.87
CA TRP A 80 -7.20 12.97 3.82
C TRP A 80 -7.21 14.39 3.28
N ASP A 81 -6.28 15.25 3.73
CA ASP A 81 -6.14 16.61 3.26
C ASP A 81 -5.77 16.63 1.77
N GLU A 82 -4.82 15.79 1.34
CA GLU A 82 -4.42 15.67 -0.07
C GLU A 82 -5.56 15.17 -0.96
N LEU A 83 -6.29 14.12 -0.55
CA LEU A 83 -7.43 13.60 -1.30
C LEU A 83 -8.54 14.64 -1.44
N LYS A 84 -8.77 15.44 -0.41
CA LYS A 84 -9.74 16.53 -0.45
C LYS A 84 -9.40 17.55 -1.54
N VAL A 85 -8.13 17.94 -1.65
CA VAL A 85 -7.65 18.84 -2.71
C VAL A 85 -7.82 18.19 -4.08
N LEU A 86 -7.40 16.94 -4.24
CA LEU A 86 -7.50 16.20 -5.51
C LEU A 86 -8.96 16.00 -5.97
N CYS A 87 -9.91 15.83 -5.04
CA CYS A 87 -11.33 15.69 -5.36
C CYS A 87 -11.99 17.02 -5.75
N THR A 88 -11.46 18.17 -5.32
CA THR A 88 -11.99 19.50 -5.71
C THR A 88 -11.70 19.85 -7.16
N GLY A 89 -10.77 19.13 -7.81
CA GLY A 89 -10.44 19.33 -9.22
C GLY A 89 -9.68 20.63 -9.52
N GLU A 90 -9.08 21.25 -8.50
CA GLU A 90 -8.22 22.40 -8.71
C GLU A 90 -6.96 21.96 -9.48
N GLU A 91 -6.72 22.59 -10.64
CA GLU A 91 -5.52 22.33 -11.45
C GLU A 91 -4.29 22.92 -10.75
N HIS A 92 -3.55 22.10 -10.07
CA HIS A 92 -2.23 22.44 -9.54
C HIS A 92 -1.21 21.35 -9.91
N ALA A 93 0.07 21.69 -9.92
CA ALA A 93 1.12 20.71 -10.13
C ALA A 93 1.15 19.78 -8.90
N ALA A 94 0.69 18.54 -9.09
CA ALA A 94 0.57 17.58 -8.00
C ALA A 94 1.92 17.32 -7.32
N LEU A 95 1.93 17.40 -5.99
CA LEU A 95 3.08 17.09 -5.17
C LEU A 95 3.44 15.60 -5.25
N PRO A 96 4.66 15.15 -4.90
CA PRO A 96 5.06 13.75 -5.00
C PRO A 96 4.12 12.78 -4.28
N ASP A 97 3.57 13.17 -3.13
CA ASP A 97 2.65 12.35 -2.34
C ASP A 97 1.27 12.27 -2.98
N GLU A 98 0.77 13.38 -3.53
CA GLU A 98 -0.44 13.43 -4.35
C GLU A 98 -0.30 12.55 -5.60
N GLN A 99 0.87 12.56 -6.26
CA GLN A 99 1.16 11.67 -7.39
C GLN A 99 1.10 10.20 -6.98
N LEU A 100 1.57 9.86 -5.78
CA LEU A 100 1.48 8.51 -5.25
C LEU A 100 0.02 8.09 -5.03
N LEU A 101 -0.79 8.95 -4.41
CA LEU A 101 -2.22 8.69 -4.19
C LEU A 101 -2.98 8.54 -5.50
N LEU A 102 -2.75 9.46 -6.46
CA LEU A 102 -3.30 9.35 -7.81
C LEU A 102 -2.87 8.05 -8.49
N GLY A 103 -1.60 7.67 -8.34
CA GLY A 103 -1.06 6.42 -8.87
C GLY A 103 -1.74 5.19 -8.28
N VAL A 104 -1.92 5.15 -6.96
CA VAL A 104 -2.60 4.06 -6.25
C VAL A 104 -4.06 3.97 -6.68
N ALA A 105 -4.79 5.08 -6.68
CA ALA A 105 -6.20 5.12 -7.07
C ALA A 105 -6.40 4.75 -8.55
N THR A 106 -5.56 5.26 -9.45
CA THR A 106 -5.61 4.93 -10.89
C THR A 106 -5.33 3.45 -11.14
N LYS A 107 -4.30 2.90 -10.47
CA LYS A 107 -3.96 1.47 -10.56
C LYS A 107 -5.07 0.57 -10.02
N ALA A 108 -5.75 0.97 -8.95
CA ALA A 108 -6.91 0.27 -8.41
C ALA A 108 -8.07 0.32 -9.39
N ALA A 109 -8.43 1.50 -9.91
CA ALA A 109 -9.47 1.70 -10.91
C ALA A 109 -9.26 0.84 -12.17
N ALA A 110 -8.03 0.84 -12.70
CA ALA A 110 -7.67 0.03 -13.85
C ALA A 110 -7.80 -1.48 -13.56
N ARG A 111 -7.42 -1.93 -12.37
CA ARG A 111 -7.59 -3.34 -11.95
C ARG A 111 -9.05 -3.76 -11.83
N GLU A 112 -9.91 -2.89 -11.33
CA GLU A 112 -11.35 -3.15 -11.27
C GLU A 112 -11.96 -3.25 -12.66
N LEU A 113 -11.60 -2.32 -13.55
CA LEU A 113 -12.00 -2.38 -14.95
C LEU A 113 -11.56 -3.69 -15.61
N LEU A 114 -10.31 -4.12 -15.40
CA LEU A 114 -9.82 -5.40 -15.92
C LEU A 114 -10.59 -6.60 -15.37
N LYS A 115 -11.02 -6.59 -14.10
CA LYS A 115 -11.85 -7.66 -13.55
C LYS A 115 -13.20 -7.74 -14.26
N GLU A 116 -13.83 -6.60 -14.53
CA GLU A 116 -15.11 -6.57 -15.26
C GLU A 116 -14.95 -7.00 -16.73
N LEU A 117 -13.91 -6.52 -17.42
CA LEU A 117 -13.63 -6.93 -18.80
C LEU A 117 -13.42 -8.45 -18.93
N ARG A 118 -12.78 -9.07 -17.95
CA ARG A 118 -12.61 -10.55 -17.88
C ARG A 118 -13.92 -11.31 -17.76
N LEU A 119 -14.93 -10.73 -17.15
CA LEU A 119 -16.25 -11.34 -17.02
C LEU A 119 -17.05 -11.28 -18.32
N ARG A 120 -16.59 -10.51 -19.33
CA ARG A 120 -17.25 -10.33 -20.61
C ARG A 120 -16.44 -11.07 -21.70
N PRO A 121 -16.87 -12.25 -22.17
CA PRO A 121 -16.11 -13.04 -23.16
C PRO A 121 -15.82 -12.29 -24.47
N SER A 122 -16.70 -11.34 -24.85
CA SER A 122 -16.49 -10.49 -26.01
C SER A 122 -15.37 -9.47 -25.87
N GLN A 123 -14.86 -9.25 -24.65
CA GLN A 123 -13.88 -8.23 -24.30
C GLN A 123 -12.50 -8.81 -23.90
N GLU A 124 -12.28 -10.12 -24.10
CA GLU A 124 -11.04 -10.80 -23.69
C GLU A 124 -9.80 -10.15 -24.34
N GLY A 125 -9.86 -9.86 -25.63
CA GLY A 125 -8.76 -9.20 -26.36
C GLY A 125 -8.46 -7.79 -25.86
N THR A 126 -9.49 -7.05 -25.39
CA THR A 126 -9.35 -5.72 -24.76
C THR A 126 -8.72 -5.85 -23.38
N CYS A 127 -9.15 -6.85 -22.61
CA CYS A 127 -8.60 -7.12 -21.27
C CYS A 127 -7.11 -7.45 -21.33
N ASP A 128 -6.71 -8.35 -22.23
CA ASP A 128 -5.31 -8.78 -22.37
C ASP A 128 -4.41 -7.62 -22.81
N TRP A 129 -4.88 -6.81 -23.75
CA TRP A 129 -4.15 -5.64 -24.19
C TRP A 129 -4.01 -4.61 -23.06
N ALA A 130 -5.09 -4.26 -22.39
CA ALA A 130 -5.08 -3.30 -21.28
C ALA A 130 -4.20 -3.77 -20.11
N ALA A 131 -4.20 -5.08 -19.81
CA ALA A 131 -3.30 -5.66 -18.81
C ALA A 131 -1.82 -5.58 -19.22
N GLY A 132 -1.52 -5.74 -20.51
CA GLY A 132 -0.18 -5.54 -21.08
C GLY A 132 0.26 -4.08 -20.94
N PHE A 133 -0.57 -3.17 -21.40
CA PHE A 133 -0.32 -1.73 -21.34
C PHE A 133 -0.07 -1.23 -19.91
N LEU A 134 -0.90 -1.64 -18.94
CA LEU A 134 -0.70 -1.32 -17.53
C LEU A 134 0.63 -1.84 -16.95
N ARG A 135 1.12 -2.97 -17.46
CA ARG A 135 2.40 -3.54 -17.03
C ARG A 135 3.58 -2.76 -17.59
N GLU A 136 3.49 -2.36 -18.85
CA GLU A 136 4.50 -1.53 -19.52
C GLU A 136 4.64 -0.16 -18.87
N HIS A 137 3.51 0.42 -18.44
CA HIS A 137 3.44 1.72 -17.77
C HIS A 137 3.43 1.63 -16.23
N ALA A 138 3.90 0.53 -15.65
CA ALA A 138 3.87 0.35 -14.19
C ALA A 138 4.68 1.39 -13.41
N ALA A 139 5.71 1.97 -14.03
CA ALA A 139 6.56 3.00 -13.43
C ALA A 139 5.83 4.34 -13.26
N ASP A 140 4.84 4.64 -14.11
CA ASP A 140 4.09 5.89 -14.07
C ASP A 140 3.20 6.02 -12.82
N PHE A 141 2.92 4.89 -12.14
CA PHE A 141 2.15 4.83 -10.90
C PHE A 141 3.02 4.88 -9.63
N SER A 142 4.28 5.25 -9.74
CA SER A 142 5.18 5.41 -8.61
C SER A 142 5.24 6.87 -8.15
N ALA A 143 5.77 7.14 -6.95
CA ALA A 143 5.96 8.50 -6.43
C ALA A 143 6.84 9.40 -7.33
N ARG A 144 7.62 8.80 -8.23
CA ARG A 144 8.45 9.52 -9.23
C ARG A 144 7.86 9.44 -10.65
N GLY A 145 6.74 8.76 -10.81
CA GLY A 145 6.04 8.64 -12.07
C GLY A 145 5.09 9.81 -12.31
N SER A 146 4.40 9.77 -13.43
CA SER A 146 3.34 10.71 -13.77
C SER A 146 2.12 9.95 -14.27
N VAL A 147 1.05 10.03 -13.52
CA VAL A 147 -0.25 9.44 -13.92
C VAL A 147 -0.78 10.11 -15.19
N ASP A 148 -0.46 11.38 -15.39
CA ASP A 148 -0.85 12.10 -16.60
C ASP A 148 -0.10 11.56 -17.82
N ALA A 149 1.19 11.22 -17.67
CA ALA A 149 1.96 10.57 -18.75
C ALA A 149 1.33 9.23 -19.16
N PHE A 150 0.87 8.44 -18.18
CA PHE A 150 0.11 7.21 -18.46
C PHE A 150 -1.16 7.48 -19.28
N PHE A 151 -1.97 8.48 -18.89
CA PHE A 151 -3.18 8.80 -19.64
C PHE A 151 -2.86 9.36 -21.02
N VAL A 152 -1.87 10.23 -21.16
CA VAL A 152 -1.43 10.73 -22.47
C VAL A 152 -0.96 9.58 -23.36
N ALA A 153 -0.19 8.64 -22.84
CA ALA A 153 0.23 7.45 -23.59
C ALA A 153 -0.98 6.58 -24.01
N LEU A 154 -1.94 6.36 -23.09
CA LEU A 154 -3.14 5.57 -23.34
C LEU A 154 -4.03 6.22 -24.41
N GLU A 155 -4.27 7.53 -24.32
CA GLU A 155 -5.13 8.30 -25.23
C GLU A 155 -4.53 8.44 -26.64
N ASN A 156 -3.21 8.37 -26.76
CA ASN A 156 -2.50 8.38 -28.05
C ASN A 156 -2.44 7.00 -28.72
N GLU A 157 -2.85 5.94 -28.06
CA GLU A 157 -2.92 4.62 -28.69
C GLU A 157 -4.00 4.57 -29.79
N PRO A 158 -3.73 3.92 -30.92
CA PRO A 158 -4.73 3.82 -31.99
C PRO A 158 -5.87 2.88 -31.62
N ILE A 159 -7.07 3.21 -32.09
CA ILE A 159 -8.22 2.31 -32.03
C ILE A 159 -7.90 1.02 -32.78
N ARG A 160 -8.14 -0.12 -32.14
CA ARG A 160 -7.83 -1.44 -32.71
C ARG A 160 -9.05 -2.35 -32.67
N ILE A 161 -9.17 -3.20 -33.67
CA ILE A 161 -10.15 -4.28 -33.67
C ILE A 161 -9.40 -5.58 -33.39
N ARG A 162 -9.74 -6.25 -32.27
CA ARG A 162 -9.22 -7.59 -31.93
C ARG A 162 -10.37 -8.58 -31.85
N GLY A 163 -10.45 -9.43 -32.88
CA GLY A 163 -11.54 -10.39 -33.00
C GLY A 163 -12.90 -9.69 -33.14
N ARG A 164 -13.79 -9.85 -32.16
CA ARG A 164 -15.12 -9.20 -32.12
C ARG A 164 -15.13 -7.94 -31.20
N SER A 165 -14.02 -7.60 -30.61
CA SER A 165 -13.90 -6.51 -29.65
C SER A 165 -13.30 -5.27 -30.34
N LEU A 166 -13.98 -4.14 -30.18
CA LEU A 166 -13.44 -2.82 -30.49
C LEU A 166 -12.67 -2.33 -29.26
N LEU A 167 -11.37 -2.15 -29.42
CA LEU A 167 -10.53 -1.55 -28.40
C LEU A 167 -10.45 -0.05 -28.70
N ASP A 168 -11.09 0.76 -27.88
CA ASP A 168 -11.03 2.21 -27.91
C ASP A 168 -10.29 2.71 -26.66
N PRO A 169 -9.04 3.16 -26.80
CA PRO A 169 -8.23 3.62 -25.67
C PRO A 169 -8.81 4.85 -24.98
N LEU A 170 -9.50 5.74 -25.70
CA LEU A 170 -10.15 6.92 -25.12
C LEU A 170 -11.29 6.54 -24.19
N VAL A 171 -12.08 5.53 -24.57
CA VAL A 171 -13.15 5.00 -23.72
C VAL A 171 -12.55 4.37 -22.46
N LEU A 172 -11.48 3.59 -22.61
CA LEU A 172 -10.78 2.98 -21.46
C LEU A 172 -10.21 4.04 -20.53
N ALA A 173 -9.57 5.09 -21.06
CA ALA A 173 -9.06 6.20 -20.27
C ALA A 173 -10.17 6.90 -19.48
N SER A 174 -11.30 7.19 -20.14
CA SER A 174 -12.47 7.81 -19.50
C SER A 174 -13.07 6.93 -18.39
N GLU A 175 -13.20 5.61 -18.63
CA GLU A 175 -13.70 4.69 -17.62
C GLU A 175 -12.75 4.58 -16.41
N ILE A 176 -11.42 4.55 -16.63
CA ILE A 176 -10.44 4.54 -15.55
C ILE A 176 -10.50 5.84 -14.74
N LYS A 177 -10.57 7.00 -15.43
CA LYS A 177 -10.68 8.32 -14.77
C LYS A 177 -11.95 8.40 -13.91
N GLY A 178 -13.10 7.98 -14.44
CA GLY A 178 -14.36 7.97 -13.69
C GLY A 178 -14.32 7.08 -12.45
N ARG A 179 -13.80 5.85 -12.57
CA ARG A 179 -13.63 4.93 -11.43
C ARG A 179 -12.65 5.45 -10.40
N ARG A 180 -11.58 6.12 -10.85
CA ARG A 180 -10.60 6.72 -9.94
C ARG A 180 -11.26 7.73 -9.00
N VAL A 181 -12.14 8.59 -9.50
CA VAL A 181 -12.86 9.58 -8.67
C VAL A 181 -13.67 8.88 -7.58
N VAL A 182 -14.47 7.87 -7.95
CA VAL A 182 -15.27 7.10 -6.98
C VAL A 182 -14.38 6.43 -5.92
N LEU A 183 -13.26 5.82 -6.36
CA LEU A 183 -12.33 5.19 -5.42
C LEU A 183 -11.66 6.19 -4.48
N MET A 184 -11.37 7.41 -4.94
CA MET A 184 -10.80 8.46 -4.09
C MET A 184 -11.80 8.93 -3.04
N GLU A 185 -13.08 9.06 -3.40
CA GLU A 185 -14.17 9.36 -2.46
C GLU A 185 -14.32 8.24 -1.42
N ASP A 186 -14.29 6.98 -1.85
CA ASP A 186 -14.31 5.82 -0.95
C ASP A 186 -13.08 5.81 0.00
N MET A 187 -11.91 6.15 -0.51
CA MET A 187 -10.69 6.26 0.29
C MET A 187 -10.82 7.35 1.36
N GLN A 188 -11.40 8.50 1.06
CA GLN A 188 -11.67 9.53 2.06
C GLN A 188 -12.56 8.99 3.19
N GLY A 189 -13.63 8.28 2.87
CA GLY A 189 -14.50 7.65 3.86
C GLY A 189 -13.75 6.65 4.77
N VAL A 190 -12.84 5.86 4.19
CA VAL A 190 -11.99 4.92 4.96
C VAL A 190 -11.02 5.67 5.88
N LEU A 191 -10.43 6.78 5.43
CA LEU A 191 -9.51 7.57 6.25
C LEU A 191 -10.24 8.25 7.41
N GLU A 192 -11.45 8.76 7.20
CA GLU A 192 -12.30 9.30 8.26
C GLU A 192 -12.66 8.22 9.30
N ALA A 193 -13.04 7.03 8.86
CA ALA A 193 -13.34 5.91 9.75
C ALA A 193 -12.11 5.48 10.58
N THR A 194 -10.89 5.61 10.04
CA THR A 194 -9.64 5.27 10.72
C THR A 194 -9.48 6.01 12.04
N GLN A 195 -9.87 7.27 12.11
CA GLN A 195 -9.80 8.06 13.36
C GLN A 195 -10.70 7.49 14.46
N GLY A 196 -11.90 7.03 14.10
CA GLY A 196 -12.83 6.39 15.02
C GLY A 196 -12.29 5.08 15.58
N GLU A 197 -11.80 4.20 14.69
CA GLU A 197 -11.17 2.93 15.06
C GLU A 197 -9.97 3.13 16.00
N GLN A 198 -9.15 4.14 15.73
CA GLN A 198 -7.96 4.45 16.50
C GLN A 198 -8.31 4.87 17.93
N ARG A 199 -9.38 5.66 18.12
CA ARG A 199 -9.88 6.05 19.46
C ARG A 199 -10.33 4.83 20.24
N VAL A 200 -11.04 3.90 19.62
CA VAL A 200 -11.50 2.66 20.27
C VAL A 200 -10.29 1.82 20.70
N LEU A 201 -9.30 1.61 19.82
CA LEU A 201 -8.10 0.85 20.13
C LEU A 201 -7.29 1.49 21.29
N LYS A 202 -7.15 2.82 21.30
CA LYS A 202 -6.48 3.54 22.39
C LYS A 202 -7.24 3.37 23.71
N SER A 203 -8.57 3.48 23.70
CA SER A 203 -9.41 3.29 24.88
C SER A 203 -9.30 1.89 25.45
N ASP A 204 -9.43 0.86 24.60
CA ASP A 204 -9.31 -0.54 25.00
C ASP A 204 -7.93 -0.86 25.56
N PHE A 205 -6.88 -0.27 25.03
CA PHE A 205 -5.52 -0.42 25.55
C PHE A 205 -5.39 0.17 26.94
N LEU A 206 -5.87 1.42 27.14
CA LEU A 206 -5.84 2.08 28.45
C LEU A 206 -6.63 1.31 29.50
N GLU A 207 -7.82 0.80 29.16
CA GLU A 207 -8.62 -0.03 30.05
C GLU A 207 -7.87 -1.30 30.49
N ARG A 208 -7.18 -1.95 29.56
CA ARG A 208 -6.37 -3.15 29.88
C ARG A 208 -5.19 -2.80 30.79
N CYS A 209 -4.54 -1.67 30.58
CA CYS A 209 -3.48 -1.20 31.47
C CYS A 209 -4.01 -0.94 32.87
N LEU A 210 -5.15 -0.29 33.02
CA LEU A 210 -5.79 -0.01 34.32
C LEU A 210 -6.23 -1.28 35.06
N LYS A 211 -6.67 -2.31 34.34
CA LYS A 211 -7.06 -3.59 34.98
C LYS A 211 -5.87 -4.45 35.43
N ARG A 212 -4.65 -4.11 35.03
CA ARG A 212 -3.41 -4.81 35.43
C ARG A 212 -2.71 -4.17 36.65
N ILE A 213 -3.17 -3.00 37.10
CA ILE A 213 -2.76 -2.32 38.31
C ILE A 213 -3.67 -2.73 39.46
#